data_49a98006afda1bdb1752058960ca5252
#
_entry.id   49a98006afda1bdb1752058960ca5252
#
_cell.length_a   1.000
_cell.length_b   1.000
_cell.length_c   1.000
_cell.angle_alpha   90.00
_cell.angle_beta   90.00
_cell.angle_gamma   90.00
#
_symmetry.space_group_name_H-M   'P 1'
#
loop_
_entity.id
_entity.type
_entity.pdbx_description
1 polymer ?
#
loop_
_entity_poly.entity_id
_entity_poly.type
_entity_poly.pdbx_seq_one_letter_code
_entity_poly.pdbx_strand_id
1 'polypeptide(L)'
;MDFNKTFKHVDGSLLTTLIISGRKSTLKDIVLIFNTINHNVIQLEEVNEGLSRLESEGFVGCKNGKIFTTQKTKNFHKKNKKKFELCIDMNQRYSNILKTMVLEKETQYKQYFSMDEYKKVVNDLF
;
A
#
# COMPACT_ATOMS: atom_id res chain seq x y z
N MET A 1 -0.23 -3.11 23.15
CA MET A 1 0.53 -2.99 21.91
C MET A 1 0.05 -1.77 21.13
N ASP A 2 0.98 -0.97 20.69
CA ASP A 2 0.67 0.21 19.89
C ASP A 2 0.60 -0.18 18.42
N PHE A 3 -0.60 -0.36 17.89
CA PHE A 3 -0.78 -0.79 16.50
C PHE A 3 -0.31 0.26 15.48
N ASN A 4 -0.08 1.51 15.90
CA ASN A 4 0.47 2.56 15.04
C ASN A 4 1.97 2.44 14.83
N LYS A 5 2.64 1.51 15.52
CA LYS A 5 4.08 1.26 15.41
C LYS A 5 4.43 -0.03 14.69
N THR A 6 3.43 -0.74 14.17
CA THR A 6 3.64 -1.97 13.42
C THR A 6 2.84 -1.94 12.13
N PHE A 7 3.41 -2.56 11.08
CA PHE A 7 2.67 -2.74 9.84
C PHE A 7 1.66 -3.86 9.99
N LYS A 8 0.54 -3.73 9.31
CA LYS A 8 -0.47 -4.78 9.18
C LYS A 8 -0.23 -5.55 7.89
N HIS A 9 -0.83 -6.74 7.79
CA HIS A 9 -0.73 -7.57 6.58
C HIS A 9 -1.16 -6.78 5.32
N VAL A 10 -2.25 -6.03 5.41
CA VAL A 10 -2.77 -5.24 4.30
C VAL A 10 -1.79 -4.17 3.82
N ASP A 11 -0.91 -3.69 4.69
CA ASP A 11 0.08 -2.68 4.33
C ASP A 11 1.09 -3.23 3.32
N GLY A 12 1.51 -4.48 3.50
CA GLY A 12 2.39 -5.15 2.55
C GLY A 12 1.70 -5.38 1.21
N SER A 13 0.42 -5.74 1.25
CA SER A 13 -0.38 -5.88 0.04
C SER A 13 -0.54 -4.55 -0.67
N LEU A 14 -0.72 -3.47 0.08
CA LEU A 14 -0.83 -2.13 -0.46
C LEU A 14 0.49 -1.68 -1.11
N LEU A 15 1.61 -1.94 -0.45
CA LEU A 15 2.93 -1.61 -1.00
C LEU A 15 3.17 -2.39 -2.31
N THR A 16 2.84 -3.67 -2.32
CA THR A 16 2.94 -4.51 -3.52
C THR A 16 2.12 -3.94 -4.66
N THR A 17 0.88 -3.51 -4.36
CA THR A 17 -0.01 -2.87 -5.31
C THR A 17 0.65 -1.64 -5.96
N LEU A 18 1.28 -0.80 -5.14
CA LEU A 18 1.94 0.41 -5.63
C LEU A 18 3.18 0.10 -6.46
N ILE A 19 3.94 -0.92 -6.07
CA ILE A 19 5.10 -1.38 -6.84
C ILE A 19 4.65 -1.88 -8.23
N ILE A 20 3.60 -2.68 -8.28
CA ILE A 20 3.07 -3.22 -9.53
C ILE A 20 2.54 -2.11 -10.43
N SER A 21 1.86 -1.12 -9.84
CA SER A 21 1.38 0.04 -10.59
C SER A 21 2.54 0.77 -11.28
N GLY A 22 3.67 0.89 -10.60
CA GLY A 22 4.91 1.43 -11.19
C GLY A 22 4.88 2.90 -11.57
N ARG A 23 3.84 3.62 -11.18
CA ARG A 23 3.64 5.03 -11.52
C ARG A 23 2.91 5.73 -10.39
N LYS A 24 2.69 7.04 -10.53
CA LYS A 24 1.82 7.75 -9.59
C LYS A 24 0.41 7.16 -9.68
N SER A 25 -0.10 6.68 -8.57
CA SER A 25 -1.34 5.92 -8.53
C SER A 25 -2.49 6.74 -7.99
N THR A 26 -3.62 6.70 -8.69
CA THR A 26 -4.89 7.23 -8.20
C THR A 26 -5.54 6.20 -7.28
N LEU A 27 -6.58 6.61 -6.56
CA LEU A 27 -7.36 5.67 -5.76
C LEU A 27 -7.93 4.52 -6.63
N LYS A 28 -8.36 4.85 -7.84
CA LYS A 28 -8.88 3.85 -8.78
C LYS A 28 -7.82 2.80 -9.12
N ASP A 29 -6.59 3.23 -9.40
CA ASP A 29 -5.48 2.32 -9.66
C ASP A 29 -5.25 1.39 -8.46
N ILE A 30 -5.24 1.96 -7.26
CA ILE A 30 -4.99 1.20 -6.02
C ILE A 30 -6.07 0.14 -5.82
N VAL A 31 -7.34 0.52 -5.90
CA VAL A 31 -8.46 -0.40 -5.67
C VAL A 31 -8.47 -1.51 -6.73
N LEU A 32 -8.28 -1.14 -8.00
CA LEU A 32 -8.31 -2.12 -9.09
C LEU A 32 -7.16 -3.12 -9.01
N ILE A 33 -5.93 -2.66 -8.84
CA ILE A 33 -4.76 -3.55 -8.78
C ILE A 33 -4.81 -4.41 -7.53
N PHE A 34 -5.18 -3.82 -6.38
CA PHE A 34 -5.32 -4.58 -5.14
C PHE A 34 -6.33 -5.71 -5.29
N ASN A 35 -7.50 -5.40 -5.91
CA ASN A 35 -8.53 -6.41 -6.15
C ASN A 35 -8.04 -7.53 -7.08
N THR A 36 -7.27 -7.16 -8.10
CA THR A 36 -6.74 -8.14 -9.06
C THR A 36 -5.80 -9.14 -8.38
N ILE A 37 -4.97 -8.66 -7.44
CA ILE A 37 -4.01 -9.51 -6.74
C ILE A 37 -4.67 -10.30 -5.60
N ASN A 38 -5.53 -9.66 -4.83
CA ASN A 38 -6.06 -10.21 -3.58
C ASN A 38 -7.49 -10.76 -3.69
N HIS A 39 -8.15 -10.53 -4.82
CA HIS A 39 -9.54 -10.97 -5.07
C HIS A 39 -10.55 -10.44 -4.05
N ASN A 40 -10.28 -9.24 -3.51
CA ASN A 40 -11.23 -8.53 -2.66
C ASN A 40 -11.03 -7.03 -2.79
N VAL A 41 -12.05 -6.26 -2.39
CA VAL A 41 -12.01 -4.81 -2.45
C VAL A 41 -11.39 -4.28 -1.15
N ILE A 42 -10.28 -3.55 -1.27
CA ILE A 42 -9.66 -2.93 -0.10
C ILE A 42 -10.60 -1.87 0.47
N GLN A 43 -10.70 -1.82 1.81
CA GLN A 43 -11.54 -0.84 2.49
C GLN A 43 -10.85 0.51 2.56
N LEU A 44 -11.65 1.59 2.58
CA LEU A 44 -11.09 2.95 2.64
C LEU A 44 -10.18 3.14 3.85
N GLU A 45 -10.59 2.63 5.01
CA GLU A 45 -9.78 2.73 6.23
C GLU A 45 -8.43 2.06 6.07
N GLU A 46 -8.42 0.88 5.42
CA GLU A 46 -7.18 0.15 5.16
C GLU A 46 -6.25 0.92 4.25
N VAL A 47 -6.80 1.61 3.23
CA VAL A 47 -6.01 2.46 2.34
C VAL A 47 -5.39 3.62 3.12
N ASN A 48 -6.22 4.39 3.82
CA ASN A 48 -5.75 5.60 4.51
C ASN A 48 -4.79 5.27 5.66
N GLU A 49 -5.09 4.28 6.48
CA GLU A 49 -4.21 3.86 7.58
C GLU A 49 -2.92 3.25 7.06
N GLY A 50 -3.01 2.38 6.05
CA GLY A 50 -1.84 1.74 5.45
C GLY A 50 -0.90 2.73 4.80
N LEU A 51 -1.44 3.67 4.03
CA LEU A 51 -0.64 4.72 3.42
C LEU A 51 0.02 5.61 4.48
N SER A 52 -0.69 5.88 5.58
CA SER A 52 -0.14 6.68 6.68
C SER A 52 1.11 5.99 7.27
N ARG A 53 1.03 4.67 7.52
CA ARG A 53 2.17 3.92 8.04
C ARG A 53 3.31 3.84 7.01
N LEU A 54 2.98 3.58 5.75
CA LEU A 54 3.99 3.49 4.69
C LEU A 54 4.69 4.83 4.45
N GLU A 55 3.94 5.95 4.47
CA GLU A 55 4.53 7.27 4.31
C GLU A 55 5.41 7.64 5.52
N SER A 56 4.96 7.31 6.72
CA SER A 56 5.71 7.57 7.95
C SER A 56 7.10 6.91 7.91
N GLU A 57 7.21 5.72 7.31
CA GLU A 57 8.49 5.00 7.17
C GLU A 57 9.21 5.30 5.86
N GLY A 58 8.69 6.23 5.07
CA GLY A 58 9.37 6.69 3.87
C GLY A 58 9.22 5.79 2.64
N PHE A 59 8.29 4.84 2.66
CA PHE A 59 8.06 3.96 1.50
C PHE A 59 7.25 4.64 0.39
N VAL A 60 6.37 5.55 0.75
CA VAL A 60 5.49 6.23 -0.22
C VAL A 60 5.42 7.73 0.05
N GLY A 61 4.98 8.47 -0.95
CA GLY A 61 4.64 9.88 -0.83
C GLY A 61 3.34 10.17 -1.56
N CYS A 62 2.83 11.37 -1.35
CA CYS A 62 1.57 11.82 -1.98
C CYS A 62 1.79 13.19 -2.61
N LYS A 63 1.35 13.34 -3.85
CA LYS A 63 1.41 14.62 -4.55
C LYS A 63 0.20 14.76 -5.48
N ASN A 64 -0.53 15.85 -5.34
CA ASN A 64 -1.71 16.13 -6.18
C ASN A 64 -2.72 15.00 -6.16
N GLY A 65 -2.97 14.41 -4.99
CA GLY A 65 -3.94 13.32 -4.84
C GLY A 65 -3.50 11.98 -5.41
N LYS A 66 -2.24 11.86 -5.79
CA LYS A 66 -1.68 10.61 -6.31
C LYS A 66 -0.59 10.09 -5.40
N ILE A 67 -0.51 8.78 -5.27
CA ILE A 67 0.46 8.11 -4.41
C ILE A 67 1.60 7.59 -5.28
N PHE A 68 2.84 7.78 -4.81
CA PHE A 68 4.02 7.28 -5.51
C PHE A 68 4.94 6.54 -4.54
N THR A 69 5.73 5.61 -5.09
CA THR A 69 6.75 4.91 -4.31
C THR A 69 8.04 5.73 -4.31
N THR A 70 8.77 5.67 -3.19
CA THR A 70 10.03 6.40 -3.02
C THR A 70 11.22 5.54 -3.43
N GLN A 71 12.42 6.14 -3.39
CA GLN A 71 13.65 5.39 -3.63
C GLN A 71 13.84 4.26 -2.62
N LYS A 72 13.41 4.48 -1.38
CA LYS A 72 13.44 3.43 -0.34
C LYS A 72 12.67 2.18 -0.79
N THR A 73 11.48 2.38 -1.37
CA THR A 73 10.66 1.28 -1.89
C THR A 73 11.32 0.60 -3.09
N LYS A 74 11.91 1.37 -3.98
CA LYS A 74 12.63 0.82 -5.13
C LYS A 74 13.79 -0.05 -4.69
N ASN A 75 14.53 0.40 -3.67
CA ASN A 75 15.65 -0.35 -3.11
C ASN A 75 15.15 -1.62 -2.41
N PHE A 76 14.06 -1.51 -1.65
CA PHE A 76 13.40 -2.65 -0.99
C PHE A 76 13.01 -3.71 -2.02
N HIS A 77 12.35 -3.29 -3.08
CA HIS A 77 11.90 -4.19 -4.14
C HIS A 77 13.10 -4.86 -4.85
N LYS A 78 14.11 -4.08 -5.20
CA LYS A 78 15.31 -4.59 -5.86
C LYS A 78 16.01 -5.65 -5.00
N LYS A 79 16.09 -5.41 -3.68
CA LYS A 79 16.73 -6.33 -2.74
C LYS A 79 15.93 -7.63 -2.54
N ASN A 80 14.61 -7.54 -2.56
CA ASN A 80 13.74 -8.64 -2.14
C ASN A 80 13.04 -9.38 -3.28
N LYS A 81 12.99 -8.83 -4.48
CA LYS A 81 12.29 -9.49 -5.60
C LYS A 81 12.97 -10.80 -5.97
N LYS A 82 12.15 -11.75 -6.41
CA LYS A 82 12.63 -13.04 -6.89
C LYS A 82 12.29 -13.19 -8.37
N LYS A 83 13.19 -13.83 -9.11
CA LYS A 83 13.01 -14.08 -10.54
C LYS A 83 11.82 -15.03 -10.75
N PHE A 84 10.94 -14.68 -11.68
CA PHE A 84 9.75 -15.47 -12.03
C PHE A 84 8.73 -15.64 -10.89
N GLU A 85 8.76 -14.75 -9.90
CA GLU A 85 7.80 -14.80 -8.81
C GLU A 85 6.44 -14.27 -9.27
N LEU A 86 5.36 -14.98 -8.88
CA LEU A 86 3.99 -14.51 -9.11
C LEU A 86 3.68 -13.33 -8.20
N CYS A 87 2.83 -12.41 -8.67
CA CYS A 87 2.45 -11.24 -7.88
C CYS A 87 1.85 -11.59 -6.53
N ILE A 88 1.04 -12.66 -6.45
CA ILE A 88 0.43 -13.08 -5.19
C ILE A 88 1.49 -13.58 -4.19
N ASP A 89 2.52 -14.27 -4.67
CA ASP A 89 3.61 -14.74 -3.81
C ASP A 89 4.47 -13.58 -3.32
N MET A 90 4.75 -12.62 -4.19
CA MET A 90 5.45 -11.39 -3.82
C MET A 90 4.67 -10.61 -2.77
N ASN A 91 3.36 -10.49 -2.97
CA ASN A 91 2.44 -9.84 -2.05
C ASN A 91 2.53 -10.44 -0.65
N GLN A 92 2.46 -11.77 -0.54
CA GLN A 92 2.53 -12.48 0.74
C GLN A 92 3.91 -12.30 1.39
N ARG A 93 4.96 -12.40 0.61
CA ARG A 93 6.33 -12.29 1.12
C ARG A 93 6.63 -10.87 1.62
N TYR A 94 6.20 -9.84 0.89
CA TYR A 94 6.40 -8.46 1.31
C TYR A 94 5.59 -8.14 2.57
N SER A 95 4.36 -8.66 2.65
CA SER A 95 3.57 -8.52 3.87
C SER A 95 4.28 -9.13 5.08
N ASN A 96 4.85 -10.33 4.90
CA ASN A 96 5.58 -10.99 5.97
C ASN A 96 6.82 -10.22 6.41
N ILE A 97 7.56 -9.64 5.46
CA ILE A 97 8.75 -8.83 5.77
C ILE A 97 8.33 -7.57 6.55
N LEU A 98 7.33 -6.84 6.07
CA LEU A 98 6.90 -5.62 6.75
C LEU A 98 6.38 -5.87 8.16
N LYS A 99 5.69 -7.00 8.38
CA LYS A 99 5.15 -7.34 9.70
C LYS A 99 6.23 -7.55 10.76
N THR A 100 7.46 -7.84 10.35
CA THR A 100 8.58 -7.99 11.28
C THR A 100 9.22 -6.65 11.64
N MET A 101 8.88 -5.58 10.94
CA MET A 101 9.47 -4.26 11.15
C MET A 101 8.70 -3.50 12.22
N VAL A 102 9.42 -2.74 13.03
CA VAL A 102 8.84 -1.82 14.00
C VAL A 102 9.06 -0.41 13.44
N LEU A 103 8.01 0.39 13.39
CA LEU A 103 8.10 1.76 12.91
C LEU A 103 8.94 2.59 13.87
N GLU A 104 9.78 3.48 13.34
CA GLU A 104 10.67 4.31 14.15
C GLU A 104 9.92 5.25 15.08
N LYS A 105 8.75 5.69 14.65
CA LYS A 105 7.90 6.58 15.45
C LYS A 105 6.44 6.26 15.20
N GLU A 106 5.59 6.67 16.13
CA GLU A 106 4.16 6.47 16.03
C GLU A 106 3.61 7.18 14.80
N THR A 107 2.80 6.45 14.01
CA THR A 107 2.21 6.98 12.79
C THR A 107 1.07 7.94 13.12
N GLN A 108 1.10 9.11 12.49
CA GLN A 108 -0.03 10.03 12.52
C GLN A 108 -0.97 9.68 11.38
N TYR A 109 -2.23 9.41 11.71
CA TYR A 109 -3.25 9.10 10.70
C TYR A 109 -3.44 10.29 9.77
N LYS A 110 -3.49 10.01 8.46
CA LYS A 110 -3.74 11.00 7.43
C LYS A 110 -4.80 10.46 6.48
N GLN A 111 -5.76 11.29 6.13
CA GLN A 111 -6.78 10.91 5.17
C GLN A 111 -6.33 11.31 3.77
N TYR A 112 -5.92 10.32 2.97
CA TYR A 112 -5.50 10.54 1.59
C TYR A 112 -6.70 10.66 0.66
N PHE A 113 -7.76 9.92 0.95
CA PHE A 113 -8.96 9.87 0.10
C PHE A 113 -10.20 9.94 0.97
N SER A 114 -11.25 10.59 0.45
CA SER A 114 -12.53 10.73 1.13
C SER A 114 -13.45 9.54 0.85
N MET A 115 -14.49 9.42 1.67
CA MET A 115 -15.52 8.40 1.45
C MET A 115 -16.24 8.61 0.12
N ASP A 116 -16.48 9.87 -0.27
CA ASP A 116 -17.14 10.17 -1.56
C ASP A 116 -16.28 9.72 -2.74
N GLU A 117 -14.98 9.99 -2.70
CA GLU A 117 -14.04 9.52 -3.72
C GLU A 117 -14.03 7.99 -3.78
N TYR A 118 -13.98 7.35 -2.61
CA TYR A 118 -13.94 5.89 -2.52
C TYR A 118 -15.21 5.26 -3.09
N LYS A 119 -16.38 5.76 -2.71
CA LYS A 119 -17.66 5.24 -3.21
C LYS A 119 -17.75 5.37 -4.73
N LYS A 120 -17.32 6.51 -5.27
CA LYS A 120 -17.33 6.73 -6.70
C LYS A 120 -16.45 5.72 -7.42
N VAL A 121 -15.24 5.49 -6.91
CA VAL A 121 -14.29 4.53 -7.50
C VAL A 121 -14.87 3.11 -7.47
N VAL A 122 -15.40 2.68 -6.33
CA VAL A 122 -15.98 1.34 -6.20
C VAL A 122 -17.16 1.16 -7.14
N ASN A 123 -18.04 2.16 -7.24
CA ASN A 123 -19.18 2.12 -8.15
C ASN A 123 -18.74 2.07 -9.62
N ASP A 124 -17.67 2.78 -9.98
CA ASP A 124 -17.16 2.77 -11.36
C ASP A 124 -16.52 1.43 -11.73
N LEU A 125 -15.87 0.76 -10.76
CA LEU A 125 -15.16 -0.50 -11.03
C LEU A 125 -16.03 -1.74 -10.88
N PHE A 126 -17.00 -1.70 -10.01
CA PHE A 126 -17.81 -2.86 -9.63
C PHE A 126 -19.29 -2.53 -9.63
#